data_19451f22c6595d6a6c1e254eab67ae9f
#
_entry.id   19451f22c6595d6a6c1e254eab67ae9f
#
_cell.length_a   1.000
_cell.length_b   1.000
_cell.length_c   1.000
_cell.angle_alpha   90.00
_cell.angle_beta   90.00
_cell.angle_gamma   90.00
#
_symmetry.space_group_name_H-M   'P 1'
#
loop_
_entity.id
_entity.type
_entity.pdbx_description
1 polymer ?
#
loop_
_entity_poly.entity_id
_entity_poly.type
_entity_poly.pdbx_seq_one_letter_code
_entity_poly.pdbx_strand_id
1 'polypeptide(L)'
;MAQPIRVIVVDDSALVREMLALGLDMDPAIRVVATASDPYVARDQIIKHRPDVLTLDVEMPRMDGVEFLRRLMPQYPLPVVMVSALTQRGKQITMDALEAGAVDFVSKPSTDVARGLNGMLMELRTKVKIASTANVSHWKSKRADLPLRSTMATSALAESTDKVITIGASTGGTEAIKNVVVSLPAACPGVVIVQHMPAGFTRMYAERLNTVCAMEVKEAETGDRVMPGRILLAPGDFHMTVLRSGGVYRVDCSKGEKVSGHCPSVDVMMESVAKNVGSNAVGVILTGMGSDGAGGMLAMRKAGARTLAQDEASSVVFGMPKVAFEWGGAERLVPLQRIAGEILGLVQGR
;
A
#
# COMPACT_ATOMS: atom_id res chain seq x y z
N MET A 1 -15.07 -23.46 -16.58
CA MET A 1 -13.93 -22.53 -16.59
C MET A 1 -14.39 -21.22 -15.99
N ALA A 2 -13.60 -20.57 -15.15
CA ALA A 2 -13.92 -19.21 -14.64
C ALA A 2 -14.00 -18.23 -15.81
N GLN A 3 -14.89 -17.24 -15.73
CA GLN A 3 -14.96 -16.20 -16.76
C GLN A 3 -13.69 -15.35 -16.71
N PRO A 4 -13.13 -14.94 -17.85
CA PRO A 4 -11.94 -14.09 -17.88
C PRO A 4 -12.27 -12.70 -17.31
N ILE A 5 -11.29 -12.09 -16.67
CA ILE A 5 -11.36 -10.73 -16.11
C ILE A 5 -11.50 -9.75 -17.27
N ARG A 6 -12.55 -8.96 -17.27
CA ARG A 6 -12.89 -8.00 -18.33
C ARG A 6 -12.20 -6.67 -18.06
N VAL A 7 -11.31 -6.27 -18.98
CA VAL A 7 -10.48 -5.07 -18.82
C VAL A 7 -10.79 -4.04 -19.90
N ILE A 8 -10.83 -2.77 -19.51
CA ILE A 8 -10.75 -1.65 -20.47
C ILE A 8 -9.38 -0.97 -20.31
N VAL A 9 -8.72 -0.72 -21.42
CA VAL A 9 -7.44 0.00 -21.48
C VAL A 9 -7.69 1.44 -21.90
N VAL A 10 -7.26 2.39 -21.06
CA VAL A 10 -7.40 3.84 -21.30
C VAL A 10 -6.02 4.48 -21.35
N ASP A 11 -5.65 5.02 -22.52
CA ASP A 11 -4.37 5.71 -22.75
C ASP A 11 -4.55 6.59 -24.00
N ASP A 12 -3.97 7.76 -24.08
CA ASP A 12 -4.16 8.67 -25.22
C ASP A 12 -3.34 8.24 -26.47
N SER A 13 -2.24 7.52 -26.25
CA SER A 13 -1.41 6.96 -27.32
C SER A 13 -2.03 5.69 -27.93
N ALA A 14 -2.36 5.73 -29.21
CA ALA A 14 -2.89 4.57 -29.94
C ALA A 14 -1.95 3.36 -29.89
N LEU A 15 -0.64 3.59 -30.01
CA LEU A 15 0.38 2.55 -29.96
C LEU A 15 0.43 1.89 -28.57
N VAL A 16 0.40 2.69 -27.50
CA VAL A 16 0.43 2.19 -26.11
C VAL A 16 -0.85 1.39 -25.84
N ARG A 17 -2.02 1.88 -26.26
CA ARG A 17 -3.28 1.15 -26.12
C ARG A 17 -3.26 -0.22 -26.76
N GLU A 18 -2.79 -0.29 -28.01
CA GLU A 18 -2.68 -1.55 -28.73
C GLU A 18 -1.70 -2.51 -28.06
N MET A 19 -0.53 -2.03 -27.67
CA MET A 19 0.49 -2.80 -26.97
C MET A 19 -0.01 -3.35 -25.63
N LEU A 20 -0.68 -2.52 -24.82
CA LEU A 20 -1.26 -2.95 -23.55
C LEU A 20 -2.39 -3.97 -23.75
N ALA A 21 -3.26 -3.74 -24.75
CA ALA A 21 -4.36 -4.64 -25.04
C ALA A 21 -3.83 -6.02 -25.48
N LEU A 22 -2.93 -6.07 -26.45
CA LEU A 22 -2.30 -7.33 -26.89
C LEU A 22 -1.55 -8.01 -25.74
N GLY A 23 -0.79 -7.21 -24.97
CA GLY A 23 -0.05 -7.72 -23.83
C GLY A 23 -0.94 -8.32 -22.74
N LEU A 24 -2.08 -7.74 -22.45
CA LEU A 24 -3.04 -8.28 -21.46
C LEU A 24 -3.75 -9.53 -21.98
N ASP A 25 -4.21 -9.54 -23.24
CA ASP A 25 -4.91 -10.68 -23.86
C ASP A 25 -4.01 -11.93 -24.02
N MET A 26 -2.68 -11.82 -23.86
CA MET A 26 -1.81 -13.01 -23.81
C MET A 26 -2.04 -13.87 -22.55
N ASP A 27 -2.67 -13.34 -21.49
CA ASP A 27 -3.03 -14.12 -20.30
C ASP A 27 -4.48 -14.63 -20.46
N PRO A 28 -4.72 -15.95 -20.52
CA PRO A 28 -6.05 -16.51 -20.74
C PRO A 28 -7.08 -16.16 -19.65
N ALA A 29 -6.62 -15.69 -18.48
CA ALA A 29 -7.48 -15.23 -17.40
C ALA A 29 -7.95 -13.77 -17.59
N ILE A 30 -7.41 -13.04 -18.58
CA ILE A 30 -7.72 -11.62 -18.83
C ILE A 30 -8.32 -11.48 -20.24
N ARG A 31 -9.30 -10.60 -20.39
CA ARG A 31 -9.91 -10.23 -21.68
C ARG A 31 -10.05 -8.72 -21.79
N VAL A 32 -9.37 -8.12 -22.74
CA VAL A 32 -9.60 -6.70 -23.07
C VAL A 32 -10.89 -6.58 -23.86
N VAL A 33 -11.91 -5.97 -23.28
CA VAL A 33 -13.26 -5.85 -23.88
C VAL A 33 -13.46 -4.56 -24.65
N ALA A 34 -12.65 -3.54 -24.38
CA ALA A 34 -12.62 -2.28 -25.11
C ALA A 34 -11.33 -1.50 -24.83
N THR A 35 -11.04 -0.50 -25.65
CA THR A 35 -10.01 0.51 -25.42
C THR A 35 -10.62 1.90 -25.49
N ALA A 36 -10.02 2.90 -24.85
CA ALA A 36 -10.47 4.29 -24.88
C ALA A 36 -9.27 5.24 -25.02
N SER A 37 -9.44 6.29 -25.81
CA SER A 37 -8.41 7.31 -26.06
C SER A 37 -8.43 8.46 -25.06
N ASP A 38 -9.48 8.57 -24.29
CA ASP A 38 -9.69 9.64 -23.33
C ASP A 38 -10.77 9.28 -22.30
N PRO A 39 -10.91 10.04 -21.21
CA PRO A 39 -11.90 9.78 -20.15
C PRO A 39 -13.36 9.78 -20.60
N TYR A 40 -13.71 10.53 -21.62
CA TYR A 40 -15.10 10.60 -22.11
C TYR A 40 -15.46 9.31 -22.85
N VAL A 41 -14.58 8.85 -23.73
CA VAL A 41 -14.72 7.55 -24.39
C VAL A 41 -14.70 6.42 -23.36
N ALA A 42 -13.80 6.51 -22.36
CA ALA A 42 -13.72 5.52 -21.28
C ALA A 42 -15.04 5.38 -20.53
N ARG A 43 -15.69 6.48 -20.16
CA ARG A 43 -17.01 6.48 -19.51
C ARG A 43 -18.05 5.70 -20.33
N ASP A 44 -18.13 5.96 -21.62
CA ASP A 44 -19.11 5.32 -22.49
C ASP A 44 -18.83 3.80 -22.65
N GLN A 45 -17.54 3.43 -22.73
CA GLN A 45 -17.14 2.03 -22.75
C GLN A 45 -17.39 1.31 -21.42
N ILE A 46 -17.20 1.98 -20.27
CA ILE A 46 -17.50 1.42 -18.94
C ILE A 46 -19.00 1.09 -18.83
N ILE A 47 -19.88 2.01 -19.23
CA ILE A 47 -21.33 1.80 -19.21
C ILE A 47 -21.73 0.62 -20.10
N LYS A 48 -21.17 0.56 -21.32
CA LYS A 48 -21.48 -0.45 -22.32
C LYS A 48 -20.97 -1.84 -21.94
N HIS A 49 -19.73 -1.92 -21.46
CA HIS A 49 -19.04 -3.20 -21.28
C HIS A 49 -18.99 -3.69 -19.84
N ARG A 50 -19.24 -2.83 -18.84
CA ARG A 50 -19.18 -3.15 -17.41
C ARG A 50 -17.93 -3.99 -17.06
N PRO A 51 -16.72 -3.41 -17.21
CA PRO A 51 -15.48 -4.13 -16.95
C PRO A 51 -15.31 -4.46 -15.46
N ASP A 52 -14.44 -5.42 -15.18
CA ASP A 52 -14.02 -5.76 -13.82
C ASP A 52 -12.87 -4.88 -13.34
N VAL A 53 -11.99 -4.46 -14.29
CA VAL A 53 -10.82 -3.63 -14.03
C VAL A 53 -10.62 -2.61 -15.14
N LEU A 54 -10.15 -1.42 -14.78
CA LEU A 54 -9.68 -0.40 -15.69
C LEU A 54 -8.16 -0.26 -15.59
N THR A 55 -7.43 -0.25 -16.71
CA THR A 55 -6.07 0.31 -16.75
C THR A 55 -6.17 1.74 -17.24
N LEU A 56 -5.52 2.68 -16.56
CA LEU A 56 -5.70 4.11 -16.79
C LEU A 56 -4.37 4.83 -16.85
N ASP A 57 -4.12 5.50 -17.96
CA ASP A 57 -2.98 6.42 -18.06
C ASP A 57 -3.19 7.65 -17.15
N VAL A 58 -2.11 8.12 -16.64
CA VAL A 58 -2.05 9.29 -15.74
C VAL A 58 -2.19 10.59 -16.56
N GLU A 59 -1.44 10.72 -17.64
CA GLU A 59 -1.33 11.94 -18.43
C GLU A 59 -2.16 11.82 -19.72
N MET A 60 -3.32 12.45 -19.76
CA MET A 60 -4.19 12.49 -20.93
C MET A 60 -4.64 13.93 -21.22
N PRO A 61 -4.89 14.28 -22.50
CA PRO A 61 -5.37 15.60 -22.86
C PRO A 61 -6.80 15.85 -22.36
N ARG A 62 -7.15 17.10 -22.10
CA ARG A 62 -8.47 17.60 -21.66
C ARG A 62 -8.87 17.23 -20.23
N MET A 63 -8.62 16.02 -19.79
CA MET A 63 -8.88 15.55 -18.42
C MET A 63 -7.83 14.49 -18.08
N ASP A 64 -7.06 14.72 -17.03
CA ASP A 64 -6.08 13.75 -16.57
C ASP A 64 -6.72 12.56 -15.83
N GLY A 65 -5.93 11.50 -15.62
CA GLY A 65 -6.42 10.27 -14.97
C GLY A 65 -6.89 10.49 -13.53
N VAL A 66 -6.29 11.44 -12.80
CA VAL A 66 -6.67 11.74 -11.40
C VAL A 66 -8.04 12.40 -11.34
N GLU A 67 -8.26 13.40 -12.18
CA GLU A 67 -9.55 14.08 -12.27
C GLU A 67 -10.66 13.11 -12.71
N PHE A 68 -10.33 12.20 -13.65
CA PHE A 68 -11.26 11.14 -14.03
C PHE A 68 -11.60 10.21 -12.87
N LEU A 69 -10.62 9.76 -12.09
CA LEU A 69 -10.83 8.93 -10.88
C LEU A 69 -11.72 9.65 -9.84
N ARG A 70 -11.45 10.92 -9.55
CA ARG A 70 -12.25 11.69 -8.60
C ARG A 70 -13.72 11.78 -8.98
N ARG A 71 -14.02 11.73 -10.28
CA ARG A 71 -15.41 11.74 -10.79
C ARG A 71 -16.01 10.34 -10.86
N LEU A 72 -15.19 9.34 -11.22
CA LEU A 72 -15.64 7.96 -11.41
C LEU A 72 -15.95 7.27 -10.07
N MET A 73 -15.00 7.31 -9.13
CA MET A 73 -15.05 6.48 -7.92
C MET A 73 -16.28 6.71 -7.03
N PRO A 74 -16.77 7.96 -6.81
CA PRO A 74 -17.98 8.17 -6.02
C PRO A 74 -19.27 7.70 -6.72
N GLN A 75 -19.29 7.66 -8.06
CA GLN A 75 -20.48 7.32 -8.83
C GLN A 75 -20.51 5.84 -9.19
N TYR A 76 -19.38 5.32 -9.64
CA TYR A 76 -19.22 3.95 -10.10
C TYR A 76 -17.85 3.41 -9.65
N PRO A 77 -17.72 3.00 -8.37
CA PRO A 77 -16.47 2.42 -7.89
C PRO A 77 -16.05 1.23 -8.75
N LEU A 78 -14.89 1.36 -9.38
CA LEU A 78 -14.32 0.37 -10.27
C LEU A 78 -12.84 0.19 -9.92
N PRO A 79 -12.32 -1.03 -9.78
CA PRO A 79 -10.90 -1.24 -9.59
C PRO A 79 -10.08 -0.66 -10.74
N VAL A 80 -9.14 0.24 -10.41
CA VAL A 80 -8.29 0.93 -11.40
C VAL A 80 -6.83 0.68 -11.07
N VAL A 81 -6.07 0.24 -12.09
CA VAL A 81 -4.60 0.16 -12.07
C VAL A 81 -4.05 1.27 -12.95
N MET A 82 -3.28 2.17 -12.34
CA MET A 82 -2.64 3.25 -13.10
C MET A 82 -1.46 2.74 -13.92
N VAL A 83 -1.26 3.31 -15.11
CA VAL A 83 -0.07 3.05 -15.94
C VAL A 83 0.63 4.39 -16.12
N SER A 84 1.78 4.59 -15.48
CA SER A 84 2.40 5.91 -15.31
C SER A 84 3.85 5.96 -15.76
N ALA A 85 4.29 7.10 -16.30
CA ALA A 85 5.69 7.34 -16.59
C ALA A 85 6.51 7.56 -15.31
N LEU A 86 7.79 7.11 -15.30
CA LEU A 86 8.72 7.26 -14.15
C LEU A 86 9.29 8.68 -13.96
N THR A 87 8.75 9.69 -14.63
CA THR A 87 9.14 11.08 -14.43
C THR A 87 8.76 11.57 -13.02
N GLN A 88 9.43 12.60 -12.52
CA GLN A 88 9.08 13.21 -11.23
C GLN A 88 7.61 13.65 -11.20
N ARG A 89 7.14 14.28 -12.28
CA ARG A 89 5.74 14.66 -12.44
C ARG A 89 4.81 13.46 -12.45
N GLY A 90 5.14 12.42 -13.24
CA GLY A 90 4.34 11.18 -13.30
C GLY A 90 4.21 10.49 -11.94
N LYS A 91 5.28 10.44 -11.15
CA LYS A 91 5.26 9.90 -9.78
C LYS A 91 4.30 10.68 -8.88
N GLN A 92 4.37 12.04 -8.91
CA GLN A 92 3.48 12.88 -8.11
C GLN A 92 2.01 12.63 -8.46
N ILE A 93 1.69 12.62 -9.75
CA ILE A 93 0.32 12.39 -10.22
C ILE A 93 -0.14 10.96 -9.88
N THR A 94 0.77 9.96 -9.92
CA THR A 94 0.46 8.58 -9.49
C THR A 94 0.07 8.53 -8.01
N MET A 95 0.78 9.26 -7.15
CA MET A 95 0.41 9.35 -5.74
C MET A 95 -0.96 10.02 -5.55
N ASP A 96 -1.27 11.06 -6.34
CA ASP A 96 -2.58 11.70 -6.33
C ASP A 96 -3.68 10.75 -6.82
N ALA A 97 -3.38 9.87 -7.79
CA ALA A 97 -4.30 8.86 -8.28
C ALA A 97 -4.60 7.78 -7.22
N LEU A 98 -3.60 7.33 -6.47
CA LEU A 98 -3.81 6.39 -5.36
C LEU A 98 -4.74 6.99 -4.29
N GLU A 99 -4.56 8.28 -3.95
CA GLU A 99 -5.48 8.99 -3.05
C GLU A 99 -6.88 9.20 -3.63
N ALA A 100 -7.00 9.32 -4.95
CA ALA A 100 -8.27 9.43 -5.66
C ALA A 100 -9.00 8.08 -5.81
N GLY A 101 -8.38 6.96 -5.40
CA GLY A 101 -9.00 5.65 -5.37
C GLY A 101 -8.44 4.61 -6.34
N ALA A 102 -7.32 4.87 -6.99
CA ALA A 102 -6.62 3.82 -7.71
C ALA A 102 -6.18 2.71 -6.75
N VAL A 103 -6.35 1.47 -7.16
CA VAL A 103 -6.00 0.28 -6.37
C VAL A 103 -4.49 0.07 -6.34
N ASP A 104 -3.84 0.29 -7.48
CA ASP A 104 -2.40 0.09 -7.66
C ASP A 104 -1.90 0.83 -8.91
N PHE A 105 -0.60 0.75 -9.18
CA PHE A 105 0.01 1.34 -10.38
C PHE A 105 1.13 0.48 -10.94
N VAL A 106 1.43 0.67 -12.24
CA VAL A 106 2.57 0.09 -12.94
C VAL A 106 3.34 1.20 -13.63
N SER A 107 4.67 1.13 -13.56
CA SER A 107 5.53 2.14 -14.18
C SER A 107 5.86 1.78 -15.63
N LYS A 108 5.64 2.72 -16.57
CA LYS A 108 6.09 2.60 -17.96
C LYS A 108 7.63 2.57 -17.99
N PRO A 109 8.28 1.71 -18.78
CA PRO A 109 9.75 1.67 -18.86
C PRO A 109 10.31 2.97 -19.41
N SER A 110 11.41 3.47 -18.80
CA SER A 110 12.06 4.73 -19.20
C SER A 110 13.22 4.56 -20.17
N THR A 111 13.87 3.40 -20.15
CA THR A 111 15.03 3.06 -20.98
C THR A 111 14.97 1.61 -21.42
N ASP A 112 15.50 1.27 -22.59
CA ASP A 112 15.48 -0.09 -23.16
C ASP A 112 14.06 -0.68 -23.22
N VAL A 113 13.21 -0.01 -24.03
CA VAL A 113 11.76 -0.26 -24.13
C VAL A 113 11.45 -1.75 -24.37
N ALA A 114 12.27 -2.47 -25.14
CA ALA A 114 11.99 -3.85 -25.53
C ALA A 114 12.15 -4.84 -24.35
N ARG A 115 13.16 -4.66 -23.48
CA ARG A 115 13.37 -5.52 -22.28
C ARG A 115 12.47 -5.11 -21.13
N GLY A 116 12.29 -3.81 -20.92
CA GLY A 116 11.43 -3.27 -19.86
C GLY A 116 9.95 -3.55 -20.08
N LEU A 117 9.51 -3.64 -21.34
CA LEU A 117 8.12 -3.86 -21.71
C LEU A 117 7.57 -5.21 -21.24
N ASN A 118 8.32 -6.31 -21.44
CA ASN A 118 7.87 -7.63 -20.99
C ASN A 118 7.70 -7.69 -19.46
N GLY A 119 8.64 -7.11 -18.72
CA GLY A 119 8.55 -7.01 -17.25
C GLY A 119 7.34 -6.21 -16.81
N MET A 120 7.12 -5.05 -17.43
CA MET A 120 5.95 -4.20 -17.16
C MET A 120 4.63 -4.92 -17.44
N LEU A 121 4.52 -5.62 -18.57
CA LEU A 121 3.31 -6.37 -18.93
C LEU A 121 3.06 -7.54 -17.97
N MET A 122 4.09 -8.24 -17.52
CA MET A 122 3.95 -9.28 -16.49
C MET A 122 3.44 -8.70 -15.17
N GLU A 123 4.02 -7.57 -14.73
CA GLU A 123 3.57 -6.85 -13.55
C GLU A 123 2.12 -6.37 -13.70
N LEU A 124 1.77 -5.78 -14.85
CA LEU A 124 0.42 -5.30 -15.14
C LEU A 124 -0.61 -6.44 -15.09
N ARG A 125 -0.34 -7.59 -15.71
CA ARG A 125 -1.22 -8.77 -15.63
C ARG A 125 -1.44 -9.21 -14.18
N THR A 126 -0.37 -9.25 -13.39
CA THR A 126 -0.45 -9.60 -11.98
C THR A 126 -1.32 -8.60 -11.22
N LYS A 127 -1.10 -7.30 -11.40
CA LYS A 127 -1.86 -6.24 -10.72
C LYS A 127 -3.31 -6.17 -11.19
N VAL A 128 -3.61 -6.44 -12.46
CA VAL A 128 -4.99 -6.56 -12.96
C VAL A 128 -5.72 -7.73 -12.29
N LYS A 129 -5.07 -8.89 -12.16
CA LYS A 129 -5.66 -10.03 -11.44
C LYS A 129 -5.91 -9.72 -9.97
N ILE A 130 -5.02 -9.03 -9.30
CA ILE A 130 -5.20 -8.56 -7.92
C ILE A 130 -6.35 -7.54 -7.85
N ALA A 131 -6.33 -6.54 -8.72
CA ALA A 131 -7.34 -5.49 -8.75
C ALA A 131 -8.76 -6.04 -8.98
N SER A 132 -8.91 -7.12 -9.78
CA SER A 132 -10.23 -7.74 -10.01
C SER A 132 -10.87 -8.32 -8.75
N THR A 133 -10.08 -8.58 -7.70
CA THR A 133 -10.56 -9.04 -6.38
C THR A 133 -10.72 -7.91 -5.36
N ALA A 134 -10.38 -6.67 -5.75
CA ALA A 134 -10.35 -5.54 -4.82
C ALA A 134 -11.75 -5.06 -4.43
N ASN A 135 -11.95 -4.83 -3.14
CA ASN A 135 -13.14 -4.19 -2.61
C ASN A 135 -12.98 -2.65 -2.63
N VAL A 136 -13.60 -2.01 -3.62
CA VAL A 136 -13.60 -0.55 -3.76
C VAL A 136 -14.96 0.09 -3.41
N SER A 137 -15.89 -0.68 -2.86
CA SER A 137 -17.27 -0.23 -2.58
C SER A 137 -17.35 0.93 -1.58
N HIS A 138 -16.39 1.05 -0.67
CA HIS A 138 -16.29 2.12 0.32
C HIS A 138 -16.17 3.52 -0.32
N TRP A 139 -15.75 3.62 -1.59
CA TRP A 139 -15.68 4.89 -2.29
C TRP A 139 -17.05 5.53 -2.56
N LYS A 140 -18.14 4.76 -2.62
CA LYS A 140 -19.51 5.30 -2.74
C LYS A 140 -19.93 6.15 -1.54
N SER A 141 -19.43 5.84 -0.36
CA SER A 141 -19.81 6.50 0.89
C SER A 141 -18.83 7.57 1.34
N LYS A 142 -17.69 7.74 0.64
CA LYS A 142 -16.68 8.76 0.96
C LYS A 142 -17.16 10.18 0.58
N ARG A 143 -18.25 10.64 1.21
CA ARG A 143 -18.52 12.06 1.40
C ARG A 143 -17.58 12.51 2.50
N ALA A 144 -16.57 13.31 2.13
CA ALA A 144 -15.69 14.15 2.97
C ALA A 144 -15.80 13.96 4.51
N ASP A 145 -15.67 12.76 5.02
CA ASP A 145 -15.47 12.53 6.44
C ASP A 145 -14.01 12.82 6.76
N LEU A 146 -13.77 14.04 7.24
CA LEU A 146 -12.51 14.38 7.89
C LEU A 146 -12.35 13.42 9.08
N PRO A 147 -11.18 12.77 9.25
CA PRO A 147 -10.95 11.92 10.39
C PRO A 147 -11.15 12.75 11.66
N LEU A 148 -12.04 12.28 12.54
CA LEU A 148 -12.20 12.84 13.87
C LEU A 148 -10.83 12.79 14.56
N ARG A 149 -10.20 13.95 14.76
CA ARG A 149 -9.01 14.07 15.59
C ARG A 149 -9.38 13.55 16.97
N SER A 150 -8.90 12.36 17.30
CA SER A 150 -9.02 11.80 18.64
C SER A 150 -8.20 12.67 19.59
N THR A 151 -8.88 13.43 20.46
CA THR A 151 -8.30 14.17 21.57
C THR A 151 -8.03 13.23 22.75
N MET A 152 -7.41 12.06 22.52
CA MET A 152 -7.04 11.18 23.62
C MET A 152 -5.81 11.72 24.34
N ALA A 153 -5.91 11.77 25.68
CA ALA A 153 -4.95 12.36 26.58
C ALA A 153 -3.51 11.85 26.37
N THR A 154 -2.60 12.78 26.11
CA THR A 154 -1.17 12.58 25.82
C THR A 154 -0.30 12.13 26.98
N SER A 155 -0.83 12.12 28.23
CA SER A 155 -0.01 11.92 29.44
C SER A 155 0.46 10.48 29.69
N ALA A 156 -0.27 9.47 29.22
CA ALA A 156 0.07 8.06 29.50
C ALA A 156 1.06 7.43 28.47
N LEU A 157 1.33 8.11 27.35
CA LEU A 157 2.25 7.60 26.31
C LEU A 157 3.72 7.93 26.58
N ALA A 158 4.01 8.90 27.44
CA ALA A 158 5.36 9.36 27.73
C ALA A 158 6.23 8.33 28.51
N GLU A 159 5.61 7.34 29.16
CA GLU A 159 6.33 6.32 29.95
C GLU A 159 6.83 5.12 29.15
N SER A 160 6.49 5.00 27.87
CA SER A 160 6.78 3.82 27.06
C SER A 160 7.84 4.10 25.98
N THR A 161 9.06 4.44 26.39
CA THR A 161 10.18 4.77 25.47
C THR A 161 10.73 3.58 24.69
N ASP A 162 10.48 2.34 25.13
CA ASP A 162 11.07 1.12 24.55
C ASP A 162 10.13 0.33 23.60
N LYS A 163 8.92 0.86 23.36
CA LYS A 163 7.99 0.18 22.45
C LYS A 163 8.24 0.56 20.99
N VAL A 164 8.02 -0.40 20.09
CA VAL A 164 8.12 -0.22 18.63
C VAL A 164 6.84 -0.74 17.96
N ILE A 165 6.30 0.04 17.05
CA ILE A 165 5.15 -0.34 16.23
C ILE A 165 5.65 -0.69 14.84
N THR A 166 5.21 -1.83 14.28
CA THR A 166 5.51 -2.21 12.90
C THR A 166 4.24 -2.28 12.08
N ILE A 167 4.28 -1.76 10.85
CA ILE A 167 3.14 -1.82 9.92
C ILE A 167 3.62 -2.37 8.59
N GLY A 168 2.97 -3.43 8.09
CA GLY A 168 3.21 -3.99 6.75
C GLY A 168 1.98 -3.84 5.88
N ALA A 169 2.17 -3.44 4.61
CA ALA A 169 1.08 -3.28 3.64
C ALA A 169 1.54 -3.42 2.18
N SER A 170 0.57 -3.63 1.27
CA SER A 170 0.79 -3.70 -0.17
C SER A 170 -0.33 -2.99 -0.94
N THR A 171 -1.02 -3.65 -1.85
CA THR A 171 -2.13 -3.10 -2.65
C THR A 171 -3.23 -2.51 -1.77
N GLY A 172 -3.59 -1.25 -2.01
CA GLY A 172 -4.49 -0.47 -1.16
C GLY A 172 -3.84 0.06 0.13
N GLY A 173 -2.56 -0.29 0.39
CA GLY A 173 -1.84 0.02 1.60
C GLY A 173 -1.57 1.51 1.83
N THR A 174 -1.39 2.29 0.78
CA THR A 174 -1.13 3.73 0.91
C THR A 174 -2.24 4.48 1.64
N GLU A 175 -3.47 4.19 1.29
CA GLU A 175 -4.63 4.79 1.96
C GLU A 175 -4.85 4.16 3.36
N ALA A 176 -4.65 2.84 3.49
CA ALA A 176 -4.80 2.16 4.78
C ALA A 176 -3.77 2.63 5.81
N ILE A 177 -2.49 2.71 5.44
CA ILE A 177 -1.43 3.26 6.30
C ILE A 177 -1.77 4.69 6.71
N LYS A 178 -2.12 5.56 5.75
CA LYS A 178 -2.50 6.96 6.02
C LYS A 178 -3.62 7.05 7.05
N ASN A 179 -4.69 6.26 6.91
CA ASN A 179 -5.81 6.22 7.86
C ASN A 179 -5.33 5.87 9.29
N VAL A 180 -4.40 4.95 9.43
CA VAL A 180 -3.86 4.56 10.74
C VAL A 180 -2.98 5.65 11.31
N VAL A 181 -1.95 6.10 10.56
CA VAL A 181 -0.89 6.94 11.12
C VAL A 181 -1.31 8.39 11.38
N VAL A 182 -2.27 8.93 10.62
CA VAL A 182 -2.84 10.27 10.87
C VAL A 182 -3.56 10.34 12.23
N SER A 183 -4.05 9.20 12.72
CA SER A 183 -4.73 9.10 14.01
C SER A 183 -3.78 8.90 15.20
N LEU A 184 -2.48 8.68 14.96
CA LEU A 184 -1.48 8.52 16.02
C LEU A 184 -1.03 9.87 16.56
N PRO A 185 -0.97 10.05 17.88
CA PRO A 185 -0.53 11.30 18.49
C PRO A 185 0.99 11.50 18.37
N ALA A 186 1.46 12.75 18.46
CA ALA A 186 2.87 13.11 18.34
C ALA A 186 3.79 12.38 19.35
N ALA A 187 3.27 11.99 20.51
CA ALA A 187 4.03 11.25 21.55
C ALA A 187 3.96 9.72 21.38
N CYS A 188 3.37 9.21 20.26
CA CYS A 188 3.30 7.78 20.01
C CYS A 188 4.71 7.16 19.90
N PRO A 189 4.94 5.91 20.39
CA PRO A 189 6.19 5.19 20.15
C PRO A 189 6.60 5.17 18.69
N GLY A 190 7.90 4.94 18.45
CA GLY A 190 8.45 4.90 17.10
C GLY A 190 7.76 3.85 16.21
N VAL A 191 7.48 4.22 14.99
CA VAL A 191 6.80 3.36 13.99
C VAL A 191 7.75 3.05 12.85
N VAL A 192 7.83 1.80 12.43
CA VAL A 192 8.53 1.35 11.23
C VAL A 192 7.54 0.74 10.26
N ILE A 193 7.61 1.13 9.00
CA ILE A 193 6.62 0.75 7.99
C ILE A 193 7.31 0.16 6.75
N VAL A 194 6.77 -0.96 6.26
CA VAL A 194 7.04 -1.46 4.90
C VAL A 194 5.74 -1.35 4.10
N GLN A 195 5.79 -0.58 3.04
CA GLN A 195 4.82 -0.57 1.95
C GLN A 195 5.52 -1.09 0.70
N HIS A 196 4.96 -2.11 0.04
CA HIS A 196 5.49 -2.59 -1.23
C HIS A 196 5.34 -1.50 -2.29
N MET A 197 6.45 -0.83 -2.58
CA MET A 197 6.49 0.32 -3.48
C MET A 197 7.89 0.48 -4.07
N PRO A 198 8.02 0.84 -5.37
CA PRO A 198 9.32 1.05 -6.01
C PRO A 198 10.08 2.24 -5.42
N ALA A 199 11.40 2.24 -5.62
CA ALA A 199 12.27 3.34 -5.25
C ALA A 199 11.80 4.70 -5.82
N GLY A 200 11.93 5.74 -5.01
CA GLY A 200 11.51 7.11 -5.34
C GLY A 200 10.04 7.39 -5.06
N PHE A 201 9.14 6.39 -5.12
CA PHE A 201 7.77 6.52 -4.64
C PHE A 201 7.71 6.49 -3.11
N THR A 202 8.54 5.69 -2.46
CA THR A 202 8.63 5.60 -1.00
C THR A 202 8.99 6.95 -0.36
N ARG A 203 9.96 7.67 -0.94
CA ARG A 203 10.30 9.02 -0.49
C ARG A 203 9.12 9.98 -0.60
N MET A 204 8.48 10.05 -1.77
CA MET A 204 7.34 10.94 -2.00
C MET A 204 6.16 10.61 -1.09
N TYR A 205 5.95 9.32 -0.82
CA TYR A 205 4.91 8.88 0.08
C TYR A 205 5.21 9.28 1.53
N ALA A 206 6.46 9.12 1.99
CA ALA A 206 6.89 9.58 3.31
C ALA A 206 6.74 11.11 3.48
N GLU A 207 7.19 11.89 2.49
CA GLU A 207 7.02 13.35 2.46
C GLU A 207 5.54 13.75 2.55
N ARG A 208 4.67 13.04 1.83
CA ARG A 208 3.23 13.29 1.84
C ARG A 208 2.59 12.94 3.18
N LEU A 209 2.93 11.82 3.78
CA LEU A 209 2.48 11.47 5.12
C LEU A 209 2.93 12.50 6.15
N ASN A 210 4.16 13.02 6.02
CA ASN A 210 4.70 14.04 6.91
C ASN A 210 3.89 15.34 6.92
N THR A 211 3.18 15.66 5.83
CA THR A 211 2.33 16.87 5.78
C THR A 211 1.01 16.73 6.54
N VAL A 212 0.56 15.49 6.82
CA VAL A 212 -0.76 15.23 7.42
C VAL A 212 -0.69 14.57 8.80
N CYS A 213 0.45 13.99 9.17
CA CYS A 213 0.65 13.31 10.45
C CYS A 213 1.07 14.28 11.56
N ALA A 214 0.75 13.93 12.81
CA ALA A 214 1.26 14.63 14.00
C ALA A 214 2.69 14.21 14.33
N MET A 215 3.11 13.02 13.91
CA MET A 215 4.47 12.47 14.03
C MET A 215 5.33 12.92 12.83
N GLU A 216 6.65 13.02 13.03
CA GLU A 216 7.61 13.19 11.92
C GLU A 216 7.62 11.92 11.07
N VAL A 217 7.48 12.05 9.74
CA VAL A 217 7.55 10.92 8.82
C VAL A 217 8.67 11.13 7.82
N LYS A 218 9.55 10.15 7.67
CA LYS A 218 10.61 10.17 6.64
C LYS A 218 10.83 8.79 6.03
N GLU A 219 11.38 8.77 4.81
CA GLU A 219 12.01 7.57 4.27
C GLU A 219 13.24 7.22 5.12
N ALA A 220 13.34 5.96 5.50
CA ALA A 220 14.38 5.49 6.41
C ALA A 220 15.78 5.49 5.76
N GLU A 221 16.79 5.81 6.55
CA GLU A 221 18.20 5.69 6.22
C GLU A 221 18.89 4.84 7.29
N THR A 222 19.93 4.10 6.90
CA THR A 222 20.74 3.31 7.84
C THR A 222 21.25 4.17 8.98
N GLY A 223 21.00 3.75 10.22
CA GLY A 223 21.38 4.47 11.44
C GLY A 223 20.27 5.33 12.02
N ASP A 224 19.17 5.56 11.32
CA ASP A 224 18.02 6.29 11.85
C ASP A 224 17.50 5.66 13.14
N ARG A 225 17.25 6.49 14.13
CA ARG A 225 16.74 6.05 15.43
C ARG A 225 15.23 5.86 15.39
N VAL A 226 14.77 4.68 15.81
CA VAL A 226 13.35 4.42 16.09
C VAL A 226 13.03 5.02 17.47
N MET A 227 12.25 6.08 17.48
CA MET A 227 12.00 6.87 18.68
C MET A 227 10.57 7.42 18.70
N PRO A 228 10.03 7.75 19.90
CA PRO A 228 8.71 8.38 19.98
C PRO A 228 8.61 9.61 19.09
N GLY A 229 7.45 9.79 18.46
CA GLY A 229 7.17 10.91 17.55
C GLY A 229 7.70 10.75 16.13
N ARG A 230 8.28 9.58 15.77
CA ARG A 230 8.86 9.36 14.45
C ARG A 230 8.32 8.10 13.78
N ILE A 231 8.04 8.21 12.49
CA ILE A 231 7.66 7.14 11.57
C ILE A 231 8.77 6.99 10.52
N LEU A 232 9.29 5.79 10.36
CA LEU A 232 10.31 5.45 9.37
C LEU A 232 9.70 4.51 8.31
N LEU A 233 9.66 4.95 7.06
CA LEU A 233 9.19 4.17 5.92
C LEU A 233 10.37 3.52 5.21
N ALA A 234 10.34 2.21 4.99
CA ALA A 234 11.37 1.49 4.27
C ALA A 234 11.58 2.04 2.85
N PRO A 235 12.82 2.29 2.41
CA PRO A 235 13.10 2.74 1.06
C PRO A 235 12.85 1.62 0.05
N GLY A 236 12.32 1.94 -1.12
CA GLY A 236 12.17 0.99 -2.22
C GLY A 236 13.53 0.41 -2.64
N ASP A 237 13.55 -0.86 -3.04
CA ASP A 237 14.72 -1.64 -3.42
C ASP A 237 15.71 -1.95 -2.28
N PHE A 238 15.36 -1.66 -1.04
CA PHE A 238 16.16 -1.99 0.15
C PHE A 238 15.29 -2.68 1.20
N HIS A 239 15.83 -3.69 1.86
CA HIS A 239 15.25 -4.25 3.07
C HIS A 239 15.57 -3.36 4.26
N MET A 240 14.57 -3.09 5.10
CA MET A 240 14.75 -2.38 6.37
C MET A 240 14.66 -3.37 7.52
N THR A 241 15.65 -3.38 8.38
CA THR A 241 15.68 -4.17 9.63
C THR A 241 15.81 -3.25 10.83
N VAL A 242 15.27 -3.68 11.98
CA VAL A 242 15.42 -2.98 13.25
C VAL A 242 16.49 -3.68 14.09
N LEU A 243 17.48 -2.93 14.54
CA LEU A 243 18.60 -3.42 15.34
C LEU A 243 18.61 -2.73 16.72
N ARG A 244 19.07 -3.43 17.75
CA ARG A 244 19.31 -2.85 19.06
C ARG A 244 20.78 -2.46 19.20
N SER A 245 21.06 -1.19 19.50
CA SER A 245 22.42 -0.68 19.66
C SER A 245 22.47 0.27 20.86
N GLY A 246 23.28 -0.07 21.88
CA GLY A 246 23.49 0.78 23.02
C GLY A 246 22.21 1.17 23.79
N GLY A 247 21.22 0.27 23.88
CA GLY A 247 19.96 0.53 24.59
C GLY A 247 18.90 1.28 23.76
N VAL A 248 19.18 1.60 22.51
CA VAL A 248 18.22 2.24 21.57
C VAL A 248 18.00 1.37 20.35
N TYR A 249 16.86 1.55 19.68
CA TYR A 249 16.57 0.89 18.41
C TYR A 249 16.96 1.79 17.23
N ARG A 250 17.58 1.21 16.23
CA ARG A 250 17.95 1.85 14.96
C ARG A 250 17.53 0.98 13.79
N VAL A 251 17.36 1.58 12.62
CA VAL A 251 17.13 0.83 11.39
C VAL A 251 18.44 0.67 10.60
N ASP A 252 18.53 -0.46 9.89
CA ASP A 252 19.49 -0.69 8.83
C ASP A 252 18.74 -0.93 7.53
N CYS A 253 19.14 -0.23 6.47
CA CYS A 253 18.56 -0.35 5.13
C CYS A 253 19.62 -0.92 4.18
N SER A 254 19.46 -2.16 3.77
CA SER A 254 20.44 -2.86 2.94
C SER A 254 19.80 -3.47 1.69
N LYS A 255 20.55 -3.48 0.58
CA LYS A 255 20.14 -4.22 -0.62
C LYS A 255 20.17 -5.72 -0.33
N GLY A 256 19.19 -6.43 -0.90
CA GLY A 256 19.10 -7.88 -0.74
C GLY A 256 18.26 -8.51 -1.85
N GLU A 257 18.28 -9.84 -1.91
CA GLU A 257 17.40 -10.60 -2.77
C GLU A 257 15.94 -10.39 -2.34
N LYS A 258 15.02 -10.48 -3.29
CA LYS A 258 13.59 -10.38 -2.98
C LYS A 258 13.15 -11.51 -2.05
N VAL A 259 12.53 -11.16 -0.93
CA VAL A 259 11.90 -12.10 0.01
C VAL A 259 10.40 -12.06 -0.23
N SER A 260 9.77 -13.22 -0.37
CA SER A 260 8.34 -13.32 -0.75
C SER A 260 7.98 -12.53 -2.02
N GLY A 261 8.97 -12.34 -2.94
CA GLY A 261 8.83 -11.57 -4.18
C GLY A 261 9.02 -10.06 -4.04
N HIS A 262 9.31 -9.54 -2.85
CA HIS A 262 9.37 -8.11 -2.54
C HIS A 262 10.71 -7.66 -1.95
N CYS A 263 11.11 -6.42 -2.27
CA CYS A 263 12.16 -5.65 -1.63
C CYS A 263 11.74 -4.17 -1.67
N PRO A 264 11.39 -3.55 -0.52
CA PRO A 264 11.42 -4.10 0.85
C PRO A 264 10.42 -5.24 1.09
N SER A 265 10.73 -6.14 2.03
CA SER A 265 9.83 -7.20 2.51
C SER A 265 9.35 -6.91 3.94
N VAL A 266 8.07 -7.19 4.17
CA VAL A 266 7.44 -7.08 5.50
C VAL A 266 7.98 -8.16 6.43
N ASP A 267 8.17 -9.39 5.94
CA ASP A 267 8.75 -10.50 6.73
C ASP A 267 10.13 -10.12 7.27
N VAL A 268 11.03 -9.60 6.42
CA VAL A 268 12.39 -9.20 6.85
C VAL A 268 12.35 -8.16 7.97
N MET A 269 11.51 -7.14 7.86
CA MET A 269 11.35 -6.13 8.90
C MET A 269 10.80 -6.74 10.19
N MET A 270 9.70 -7.47 10.13
CA MET A 270 9.00 -8.01 11.30
C MET A 270 9.81 -9.10 12.00
N GLU A 271 10.54 -9.96 11.29
CA GLU A 271 11.46 -10.93 11.88
C GLU A 271 12.59 -10.24 12.66
N SER A 272 13.14 -9.15 12.11
CA SER A 272 14.14 -8.35 12.82
C SER A 272 13.60 -7.73 14.11
N VAL A 273 12.35 -7.27 14.08
CA VAL A 273 11.66 -6.73 15.26
C VAL A 273 11.35 -7.82 16.26
N ALA A 274 10.90 -8.99 15.84
CA ALA A 274 10.71 -10.15 16.71
C ALA A 274 11.99 -10.47 17.51
N LYS A 275 13.13 -10.48 16.79
CA LYS A 275 14.45 -10.78 17.37
C LYS A 275 14.97 -9.72 18.33
N ASN A 276 14.84 -8.44 17.99
CA ASN A 276 15.53 -7.35 18.68
C ASN A 276 14.66 -6.55 19.64
N VAL A 277 13.32 -6.56 19.44
CA VAL A 277 12.35 -5.82 20.27
C VAL A 277 11.51 -6.78 21.13
N GLY A 278 11.10 -7.91 20.57
CA GLY A 278 10.35 -8.95 21.29
C GLY A 278 9.00 -8.46 21.78
N SER A 279 8.70 -8.70 23.08
CA SER A 279 7.41 -8.36 23.71
C SER A 279 7.09 -6.86 23.76
N ASN A 280 8.07 -6.00 23.51
CA ASN A 280 7.86 -4.55 23.45
C ASN A 280 7.35 -4.10 22.05
N ALA A 281 7.10 -5.02 21.14
CA ALA A 281 6.61 -4.68 19.81
C ALA A 281 5.08 -4.81 19.67
N VAL A 282 4.51 -3.99 18.80
CA VAL A 282 3.14 -4.14 18.26
C VAL A 282 3.25 -4.32 16.76
N GLY A 283 2.78 -5.47 16.25
CA GLY A 283 2.76 -5.79 14.81
C GLY A 283 1.39 -5.55 14.20
N VAL A 284 1.36 -4.91 13.05
CA VAL A 284 0.14 -4.66 12.28
C VAL A 284 0.34 -5.03 10.82
N ILE A 285 -0.57 -5.83 10.28
CA ILE A 285 -0.58 -6.12 8.85
C ILE A 285 -1.88 -5.60 8.24
N LEU A 286 -1.75 -4.82 7.19
CA LEU A 286 -2.84 -4.17 6.48
C LEU A 286 -3.08 -4.82 5.12
N THR A 287 -4.07 -4.29 4.40
CA THR A 287 -4.43 -4.72 3.05
C THR A 287 -3.23 -4.99 2.15
N GLY A 288 -3.32 -6.04 1.37
CA GLY A 288 -2.30 -6.44 0.40
C GLY A 288 -2.52 -7.86 -0.11
N MET A 289 -1.93 -8.17 -1.25
CA MET A 289 -1.96 -9.52 -1.84
C MET A 289 -0.76 -10.34 -1.40
N GLY A 290 -0.93 -11.65 -1.29
CA GLY A 290 0.14 -12.60 -0.98
C GLY A 290 0.27 -12.91 0.51
N SER A 291 1.46 -13.33 0.93
CA SER A 291 1.74 -13.83 2.28
C SER A 291 2.93 -13.12 2.95
N ASP A 292 3.56 -12.14 2.29
CA ASP A 292 4.68 -11.40 2.91
C ASP A 292 4.21 -10.72 4.21
N GLY A 293 4.95 -10.89 5.27
CA GLY A 293 4.61 -10.44 6.62
C GLY A 293 3.89 -11.49 7.48
N ALA A 294 3.36 -12.59 6.92
CA ALA A 294 2.70 -13.62 7.71
C ALA A 294 3.68 -14.39 8.59
N GLY A 295 4.86 -14.71 8.07
CA GLY A 295 5.96 -15.34 8.81
C GLY A 295 6.51 -14.41 9.89
N GLY A 296 6.74 -13.16 9.54
CA GLY A 296 7.21 -12.13 10.45
C GLY A 296 6.24 -11.86 11.59
N MET A 297 4.93 -11.76 11.31
CA MET A 297 3.87 -11.64 12.32
C MET A 297 3.87 -12.83 13.28
N LEU A 298 4.02 -14.05 12.75
CA LEU A 298 4.10 -15.26 13.57
C LEU A 298 5.36 -15.26 14.46
N ALA A 299 6.50 -14.83 13.92
CA ALA A 299 7.74 -14.67 14.69
C ALA A 299 7.58 -13.63 15.81
N MET A 300 6.97 -12.48 15.52
CA MET A 300 6.67 -11.45 16.51
C MET A 300 5.78 -11.99 17.63
N ARG A 301 4.70 -12.69 17.28
CA ARG A 301 3.80 -13.28 18.28
C ARG A 301 4.52 -14.31 19.18
N LYS A 302 5.35 -15.18 18.58
CA LYS A 302 6.18 -16.13 19.35
C LYS A 302 7.18 -15.44 20.28
N ALA A 303 7.66 -14.24 19.91
CA ALA A 303 8.52 -13.41 20.73
C ALA A 303 7.77 -12.59 21.81
N GLY A 304 6.46 -12.78 21.93
CA GLY A 304 5.62 -12.12 22.93
C GLY A 304 5.08 -10.76 22.51
N ALA A 305 5.27 -10.34 21.26
CA ALA A 305 4.67 -9.12 20.72
C ALA A 305 3.16 -9.26 20.55
N ARG A 306 2.43 -8.16 20.61
CA ARG A 306 1.00 -8.10 20.29
C ARG A 306 0.81 -7.83 18.80
N THR A 307 -0.16 -8.50 18.19
CA THR A 307 -0.27 -8.50 16.72
C THR A 307 -1.72 -8.35 16.25
N LEU A 308 -1.93 -7.49 15.25
CA LEU A 308 -3.24 -7.17 14.66
C LEU A 308 -3.20 -7.34 13.15
N ALA A 309 -4.30 -7.76 12.55
CA ALA A 309 -4.49 -7.72 11.11
C ALA A 309 -5.77 -6.98 10.75
N GLN A 310 -5.76 -6.27 9.61
CA GLN A 310 -6.93 -5.61 9.07
C GLN A 310 -8.00 -6.65 8.71
N ASP A 311 -9.27 -6.37 8.96
CA ASP A 311 -10.36 -7.28 8.62
C ASP A 311 -10.68 -7.27 7.10
N GLU A 312 -11.44 -8.28 6.66
CA GLU A 312 -11.82 -8.44 5.26
C GLU A 312 -12.70 -7.28 4.77
N ALA A 313 -13.65 -6.84 5.58
CA ALA A 313 -14.64 -5.85 5.17
C ALA A 313 -14.03 -4.48 4.85
N SER A 314 -12.95 -4.10 5.55
CA SER A 314 -12.25 -2.82 5.32
C SER A 314 -11.01 -2.94 4.46
N SER A 315 -10.56 -4.16 4.10
CA SER A 315 -9.42 -4.38 3.21
C SER A 315 -9.80 -4.13 1.75
N VAL A 316 -8.93 -3.45 1.00
CA VAL A 316 -9.02 -3.40 -0.46
C VAL A 316 -8.74 -4.78 -1.05
N VAL A 317 -7.68 -5.44 -0.56
CA VAL A 317 -7.34 -6.83 -0.88
C VAL A 317 -7.05 -7.58 0.42
N PHE A 318 -7.90 -8.57 0.76
CA PHE A 318 -7.75 -9.38 1.96
C PHE A 318 -6.89 -10.61 1.69
N GLY A 319 -5.58 -10.39 1.43
CA GLY A 319 -4.59 -11.45 1.20
C GLY A 319 -3.59 -11.52 2.35
N MET A 320 -2.67 -10.56 2.47
CA MET A 320 -1.68 -10.51 3.55
C MET A 320 -2.31 -10.60 4.95
N PRO A 321 -3.37 -9.83 5.28
CA PRO A 321 -4.01 -9.96 6.58
C PRO A 321 -4.63 -11.34 6.82
N LYS A 322 -5.26 -11.93 5.79
CA LYS A 322 -5.85 -13.26 5.84
C LYS A 322 -4.81 -14.32 6.19
N VAL A 323 -3.73 -14.36 5.43
CA VAL A 323 -2.66 -15.37 5.62
C VAL A 323 -2.00 -15.21 6.98
N ALA A 324 -1.72 -13.97 7.42
CA ALA A 324 -1.16 -13.71 8.74
C ALA A 324 -2.08 -14.21 9.86
N PHE A 325 -3.40 -14.05 9.72
CA PHE A 325 -4.37 -14.57 10.68
C PHE A 325 -4.47 -16.09 10.63
N GLU A 326 -4.58 -16.70 9.45
CA GLU A 326 -4.66 -18.15 9.27
C GLU A 326 -3.43 -18.90 9.81
N TRP A 327 -2.22 -18.30 9.66
CA TRP A 327 -0.99 -18.88 10.24
C TRP A 327 -0.85 -18.64 11.75
N GLY A 328 -1.80 -17.92 12.36
CA GLY A 328 -1.76 -17.60 13.77
C GLY A 328 -0.76 -16.49 14.12
N GLY A 329 -0.28 -15.73 13.12
CA GLY A 329 0.58 -14.57 13.31
C GLY A 329 -0.17 -13.37 13.85
N ALA A 330 -1.40 -13.13 13.42
CA ALA A 330 -2.26 -12.09 13.97
C ALA A 330 -3.19 -12.65 15.07
N GLU A 331 -3.29 -11.94 16.20
CA GLU A 331 -4.19 -12.34 17.31
C GLU A 331 -5.66 -12.15 16.95
N ARG A 332 -5.96 -11.10 16.19
CA ARG A 332 -7.33 -10.75 15.81
C ARG A 332 -7.38 -9.90 14.53
N LEU A 333 -8.54 -9.96 13.89
CA LEU A 333 -8.92 -9.11 12.77
C LEU A 333 -9.61 -7.85 13.31
N VAL A 334 -9.23 -6.68 12.78
CA VAL A 334 -9.69 -5.37 13.26
C VAL A 334 -10.11 -4.49 12.08
N PRO A 335 -11.27 -3.84 12.09
CA PRO A 335 -11.65 -2.85 11.09
C PRO A 335 -10.62 -1.71 11.01
N LEU A 336 -10.28 -1.27 9.79
CA LEU A 336 -9.25 -0.26 9.55
C LEU A 336 -9.38 0.97 10.46
N GLN A 337 -10.61 1.47 10.63
CA GLN A 337 -10.90 2.68 11.42
C GLN A 337 -10.61 2.51 12.92
N ARG A 338 -10.50 1.28 13.40
CA ARG A 338 -10.22 0.97 14.81
C ARG A 338 -8.75 0.63 15.07
N ILE A 339 -7.95 0.36 14.04
CA ILE A 339 -6.56 -0.12 14.20
C ILE A 339 -5.72 0.87 15.01
N ALA A 340 -5.80 2.17 14.74
CA ALA A 340 -5.05 3.17 15.50
C ALA A 340 -5.40 3.16 17.01
N GLY A 341 -6.69 3.06 17.34
CA GLY A 341 -7.14 2.96 18.73
C GLY A 341 -6.67 1.68 19.41
N GLU A 342 -6.69 0.55 18.71
CA GLU A 342 -6.18 -0.73 19.21
C GLU A 342 -4.67 -0.69 19.43
N ILE A 343 -3.89 -0.10 18.51
CA ILE A 343 -2.45 0.12 18.69
C ILE A 343 -2.19 0.90 19.98
N LEU A 344 -2.89 2.02 20.17
CA LEU A 344 -2.71 2.87 21.36
C LEU A 344 -3.09 2.14 22.65
N GLY A 345 -4.15 1.31 22.64
CA GLY A 345 -4.51 0.45 23.77
C GLY A 345 -3.41 -0.55 24.11
N LEU A 346 -2.85 -1.24 23.10
CA LEU A 346 -1.77 -2.22 23.29
C LEU A 346 -0.47 -1.58 23.77
N VAL A 347 -0.17 -0.38 23.29
CA VAL A 347 1.00 0.38 23.76
C VAL A 347 0.86 0.77 25.24
N GLN A 348 -0.36 1.08 25.70
CA GLN A 348 -0.64 1.42 27.11
C GLN A 348 -0.80 0.20 28.01
N GLY A 349 -0.68 -1.03 27.49
CA GLY A 349 -0.82 -2.26 28.27
C GLY A 349 -2.26 -2.64 28.63
N ARG A 350 -3.22 -2.13 27.83
CA ARG A 350 -4.67 -2.41 27.97
C ARG A 350 -5.13 -3.55 27.09
#